data_b60e681284799e4c356a2b1364ddeaad
#
_entry.id   b60e681284799e4c356a2b1364ddeaad
#
_cell.length_a   1.000
_cell.length_b   1.000
_cell.length_c   1.000
_cell.angle_alpha   90.00
_cell.angle_beta   90.00
_cell.angle_gamma   90.00
#
_symmetry.space_group_name_H-M   'P 1'
#
loop_
_entity.id
_entity.type
_entity.pdbx_description
1 polymer ?
#
loop_
_entity_poly.entity_id
_entity_poly.type
_entity_poly.pdbx_seq_one_letter_code
_entity_poly.pdbx_strand_id
1 'polypeptide(L)'
;MPFGLINAPVALQRFMNDIFSDLLDVCVVIYLDNILIYSNNMSEHHQHVKEVLKYLHKAGLYAKAEKCKFHSKSVEYLGYILSPSSLTMSDDKIKIIQDWPESKKVKDIQSFLGFANFYRQFIFNYLDIVILLTHLTWKDIPWKFDSSCQDAFNSLKKAFTSTPPHLLWRPPSLGPCDLGSFSPLQ
;
A
#
# COMPACT_ATOMS: atom_id res chain seq x y z
N MET A 1 -12.78 -8.61 19.10
CA MET A 1 -13.89 -8.03 18.30
C MET A 1 -14.37 -9.10 17.33
N PRO A 2 -15.70 -9.36 17.20
CA PRO A 2 -16.19 -10.40 16.30
C PRO A 2 -15.89 -10.05 14.83
N PHE A 3 -15.46 -11.03 14.06
CA PHE A 3 -15.30 -10.91 12.62
C PHE A 3 -16.68 -10.70 11.96
N GLY A 4 -16.75 -9.85 10.92
CA GLY A 4 -17.95 -9.63 10.13
C GLY A 4 -18.80 -8.41 10.51
N LEU A 5 -18.44 -7.67 11.54
CA LEU A 5 -19.06 -6.38 11.81
C LEU A 5 -18.56 -5.31 10.82
N ILE A 6 -19.48 -4.55 10.24
CA ILE A 6 -19.18 -3.51 9.22
C ILE A 6 -18.18 -2.48 9.74
N ASN A 7 -18.27 -2.11 11.02
CA ASN A 7 -17.42 -1.08 11.64
C ASN A 7 -16.16 -1.65 12.31
N ALA A 8 -15.93 -2.97 12.25
CA ALA A 8 -14.78 -3.60 12.89
C ALA A 8 -13.42 -3.00 12.45
N PRO A 9 -13.16 -2.79 11.14
CA PRO A 9 -11.89 -2.21 10.71
C PRO A 9 -11.66 -0.80 11.24
N VAL A 10 -12.71 0.04 11.23
CA VAL A 10 -12.63 1.44 11.72
C VAL A 10 -12.36 1.48 13.22
N ALA A 11 -13.03 0.62 13.98
CA ALA A 11 -12.83 0.54 15.42
C ALA A 11 -11.45 0.01 15.78
N LEU A 12 -10.94 -0.99 15.04
CA LEU A 12 -9.57 -1.49 15.20
C LEU A 12 -8.54 -0.40 14.90
N GLN A 13 -8.71 0.31 13.78
CA GLN A 13 -7.80 1.39 13.41
C GLN A 13 -7.76 2.49 14.49
N ARG A 14 -8.91 2.91 15.02
CA ARG A 14 -8.97 3.89 16.10
C ARG A 14 -8.26 3.38 17.35
N PHE A 15 -8.55 2.16 17.76
CA PHE A 15 -7.92 1.54 18.93
C PHE A 15 -6.39 1.49 18.79
N MET A 16 -5.88 1.10 17.60
CA MET A 16 -4.45 1.09 17.34
C MET A 16 -3.86 2.51 17.35
N ASN A 17 -4.55 3.47 16.76
CA ASN A 17 -4.11 4.87 16.78
C ASN A 17 -4.07 5.44 18.21
N ASP A 18 -5.04 5.09 19.06
CA ASP A 18 -5.05 5.54 20.45
C ASP A 18 -3.87 4.95 21.25
N ILE A 19 -3.55 3.67 21.04
CA ILE A 19 -2.41 3.02 21.70
C ILE A 19 -1.08 3.69 21.33
N PHE A 20 -0.90 4.03 20.06
CA PHE A 20 0.36 4.52 19.53
C PHE A 20 0.36 6.03 19.24
N SER A 21 -0.56 6.79 19.84
CA SER A 21 -0.75 8.22 19.55
C SER A 21 0.56 9.04 19.57
N ASP A 22 1.46 8.71 20.48
CA ASP A 22 2.74 9.43 20.64
C ASP A 22 3.81 9.02 19.63
N LEU A 23 3.65 7.86 18.99
CA LEU A 23 4.61 7.26 18.05
C LEU A 23 4.16 7.33 16.58
N LEU A 24 2.86 7.60 16.35
CA LEU A 24 2.31 7.74 15.00
C LEU A 24 3.01 8.87 14.25
N ASP A 25 3.37 8.59 12.99
CA ASP A 25 4.06 9.51 12.08
C ASP A 25 5.43 10.02 12.60
N VAL A 26 5.88 9.56 13.77
CA VAL A 26 7.21 9.80 14.31
C VAL A 26 8.15 8.66 13.96
N CYS A 27 7.76 7.42 14.29
CA CYS A 27 8.52 6.20 14.00
C CYS A 27 7.64 4.99 13.67
N VAL A 28 6.31 5.18 13.64
CA VAL A 28 5.35 4.10 13.41
C VAL A 28 4.28 4.52 12.41
N VAL A 29 4.00 3.65 11.47
CA VAL A 29 2.81 3.74 10.59
C VAL A 29 1.96 2.50 10.82
N ILE A 30 0.66 2.70 11.00
CA ILE A 30 -0.29 1.63 11.31
C ILE A 30 -1.41 1.60 10.28
N TYR A 31 -1.67 0.42 9.78
CA TYR A 31 -2.84 0.16 8.95
C TYR A 31 -3.50 -1.14 9.43
N LEU A 32 -4.59 -1.00 10.16
CA LEU A 32 -5.30 -2.09 10.82
C LEU A 32 -4.38 -2.88 11.77
N ASP A 33 -4.05 -4.11 11.41
CA ASP A 33 -3.17 -5.02 12.14
C ASP A 33 -1.71 -4.98 11.68
N ASN A 34 -1.42 -4.23 10.63
CA ASN A 34 -0.07 -4.08 10.10
C ASN A 34 0.63 -2.86 10.73
N ILE A 35 1.71 -3.08 11.44
CA ILE A 35 2.53 -2.04 12.07
C ILE A 35 3.88 -1.98 11.37
N LEU A 36 4.22 -0.82 10.82
CA LEU A 36 5.52 -0.54 10.25
C LEU A 36 6.30 0.38 11.19
N ILE A 37 7.46 -0.08 11.64
CA ILE A 37 8.38 0.72 12.45
C ILE A 37 9.53 1.15 11.56
N TYR A 38 9.84 2.44 11.56
CA TYR A 38 10.94 3.01 10.77
C TYR A 38 11.84 3.91 11.62
N SER A 39 13.10 4.06 11.22
CA SER A 39 14.07 4.83 11.97
C SER A 39 15.22 5.26 11.07
N ASN A 40 15.88 6.36 11.41
CA ASN A 40 17.00 6.87 10.64
C ASN A 40 18.28 6.02 10.81
N ASN A 41 18.45 5.41 11.96
CA ASN A 41 19.62 4.58 12.25
C ASN A 41 19.25 3.34 13.08
N MET A 42 20.15 2.36 13.11
CA MET A 42 19.93 1.07 13.77
C MET A 42 19.81 1.20 15.31
N SER A 43 20.52 2.14 15.91
CA SER A 43 20.49 2.32 17.37
C SER A 43 19.12 2.82 17.83
N GLU A 44 18.59 3.86 17.17
CA GLU A 44 17.23 4.35 17.40
C GLU A 44 16.19 3.28 17.07
N HIS A 45 16.43 2.51 16.01
CA HIS A 45 15.51 1.44 15.60
C HIS A 45 15.29 0.40 16.69
N HIS A 46 16.35 -0.02 17.38
CA HIS A 46 16.22 -0.93 18.52
C HIS A 46 15.37 -0.35 19.66
N GLN A 47 15.49 0.96 19.90
CA GLN A 47 14.69 1.63 20.93
C GLN A 47 13.23 1.71 20.51
N HIS A 48 12.95 2.14 19.27
CA HIS A 48 11.58 2.22 18.74
C HIS A 48 10.89 0.86 18.77
N VAL A 49 11.56 -0.23 18.33
CA VAL A 49 11.00 -1.58 18.39
C VAL A 49 10.67 -1.98 19.83
N LYS A 50 11.58 -1.74 20.79
CA LYS A 50 11.30 -2.03 22.20
C LYS A 50 10.12 -1.25 22.73
N GLU A 51 10.00 0.00 22.34
CA GLU A 51 8.92 0.88 22.77
C GLU A 51 7.57 0.41 22.21
N VAL A 52 7.50 0.13 20.92
CA VAL A 52 6.30 -0.43 20.29
C VAL A 52 5.87 -1.74 20.94
N LEU A 53 6.81 -2.65 21.21
CA LEU A 53 6.50 -3.91 21.90
C LEU A 53 5.99 -3.69 23.32
N LYS A 54 6.48 -2.68 24.05
CA LYS A 54 5.95 -2.30 25.38
C LYS A 54 4.53 -1.80 25.29
N TYR A 55 4.21 -0.95 24.30
CA TYR A 55 2.85 -0.44 24.09
C TYR A 55 1.86 -1.58 23.77
N LEU A 56 2.25 -2.51 22.88
CA LEU A 56 1.46 -3.70 22.58
C LEU A 56 1.21 -4.54 23.84
N HIS A 57 2.25 -4.84 24.59
CA HIS A 57 2.14 -5.63 25.84
C HIS A 57 1.23 -4.94 26.87
N LYS A 58 1.38 -3.64 27.06
CA LYS A 58 0.53 -2.84 27.96
C LYS A 58 -0.94 -2.85 27.54
N ALA A 59 -1.21 -2.88 26.25
CA ALA A 59 -2.56 -2.99 25.70
C ALA A 59 -3.11 -4.43 25.66
N GLY A 60 -2.35 -5.42 26.11
CA GLY A 60 -2.73 -6.84 26.04
C GLY A 60 -2.73 -7.43 24.65
N LEU A 61 -1.99 -6.80 23.71
CA LEU A 61 -1.85 -7.26 22.33
C LEU A 61 -0.56 -8.07 22.15
N TYR A 62 -0.62 -9.03 21.25
CA TYR A 62 0.50 -9.90 20.93
C TYR A 62 0.77 -9.91 19.43
N ALA A 63 2.03 -9.68 19.05
CA ALA A 63 2.49 -9.84 17.70
C ALA A 63 2.85 -11.29 17.39
N LYS A 64 2.51 -11.77 16.20
CA LYS A 64 2.86 -13.13 15.75
C LYS A 64 4.32 -13.13 15.25
N ALA A 65 5.23 -13.68 16.03
CA ALA A 65 6.68 -13.64 15.77
C ALA A 65 7.06 -14.15 14.36
N GLU A 66 6.37 -15.19 13.87
CA GLU A 66 6.59 -15.76 12.54
C GLU A 66 6.30 -14.76 11.38
N LYS A 67 5.45 -13.77 11.62
CA LYS A 67 5.09 -12.74 10.65
C LYS A 67 5.91 -11.45 10.80
N CYS A 68 6.67 -11.34 11.89
CA CYS A 68 7.48 -10.16 12.15
C CYS A 68 8.80 -10.25 11.41
N LYS A 69 9.18 -9.15 10.74
CA LYS A 69 10.50 -8.99 10.12
C LYS A 69 11.22 -7.87 10.85
N PHE A 70 12.35 -8.16 11.47
CA PHE A 70 13.12 -7.19 12.22
C PHE A 70 14.37 -6.75 11.46
N HIS A 71 14.77 -5.49 11.61
CA HIS A 71 16.04 -4.94 11.12
C HIS A 71 16.25 -5.13 9.60
N SER A 72 15.19 -5.05 8.83
CA SER A 72 15.25 -5.19 7.38
C SER A 72 15.52 -3.84 6.71
N LYS A 73 16.43 -3.80 5.73
CA LYS A 73 16.64 -2.62 4.88
C LYS A 73 15.57 -2.46 3.81
N SER A 74 14.88 -3.54 3.49
CA SER A 74 13.77 -3.55 2.54
C SER A 74 12.65 -4.41 3.08
N VAL A 75 11.42 -3.92 3.01
CA VAL A 75 10.27 -4.59 3.58
C VAL A 75 9.05 -4.43 2.68
N GLU A 76 8.28 -5.50 2.55
CA GLU A 76 6.97 -5.43 1.93
C GLU A 76 5.93 -4.98 2.97
N TYR A 77 5.20 -3.92 2.66
CA TYR A 77 4.15 -3.36 3.48
C TYR A 77 2.99 -2.90 2.59
N LEU A 78 1.80 -3.44 2.81
CA LEU A 78 0.56 -3.14 2.06
C LEU A 78 0.69 -3.33 0.53
N GLY A 79 1.51 -4.28 0.09
CA GLY A 79 1.77 -4.52 -1.34
C GLY A 79 2.77 -3.58 -1.99
N TYR A 80 3.50 -2.81 -1.16
CA TYR A 80 4.63 -1.98 -1.56
C TYR A 80 5.93 -2.56 -1.00
N ILE A 81 7.00 -2.45 -1.75
CA ILE A 81 8.35 -2.71 -1.27
C ILE A 81 8.95 -1.37 -0.89
N LEU A 82 9.16 -1.19 0.41
CA LEU A 82 9.81 -0.03 0.98
C LEU A 82 11.30 -0.29 1.10
N SER A 83 12.11 0.64 0.62
CA SER A 83 13.57 0.66 0.84
C SER A 83 14.01 2.09 1.14
N PRO A 84 15.23 2.31 1.68
CA PRO A 84 15.70 3.66 2.03
C PRO A 84 15.67 4.66 0.87
N SER A 85 15.85 4.17 -0.35
CA SER A 85 15.95 5.02 -1.55
C SER A 85 14.78 4.91 -2.50
N SER A 86 13.86 3.96 -2.30
CA SER A 86 12.79 3.70 -3.28
C SER A 86 11.55 3.11 -2.65
N LEU A 87 10.42 3.43 -3.27
CA LEU A 87 9.13 2.81 -3.05
C LEU A 87 8.72 2.15 -4.37
N THR A 88 8.51 0.84 -4.34
CA THR A 88 8.08 0.08 -5.52
C THR A 88 6.84 -0.76 -5.21
N MET A 89 6.15 -1.18 -6.24
CA MET A 89 5.07 -2.16 -6.10
C MET A 89 5.66 -3.56 -5.95
N SER A 90 5.02 -4.43 -5.15
CA SER A 90 5.49 -5.81 -5.02
C SER A 90 5.29 -6.59 -6.33
N ASP A 91 6.20 -7.52 -6.62
CA ASP A 91 6.19 -8.33 -7.85
C ASP A 91 4.88 -9.12 -8.01
N ASP A 92 4.29 -9.57 -6.90
CA ASP A 92 3.01 -10.27 -6.91
C ASP A 92 1.88 -9.38 -7.43
N LYS A 93 1.89 -8.09 -7.06
CA LYS A 93 0.89 -7.13 -7.55
C LYS A 93 1.10 -6.79 -9.02
N ILE A 94 2.36 -6.71 -9.46
CA ILE A 94 2.70 -6.51 -10.88
C ILE A 94 2.20 -7.70 -11.70
N LYS A 95 2.44 -8.93 -11.25
CA LYS A 95 1.94 -10.14 -11.91
C LYS A 95 0.42 -10.17 -12.02
N ILE A 96 -0.29 -9.81 -10.96
CA ILE A 96 -1.77 -9.75 -10.97
C ILE A 96 -2.26 -8.82 -12.10
N ILE A 97 -1.60 -7.67 -12.31
CA ILE A 97 -1.97 -6.75 -13.38
C ILE A 97 -1.62 -7.33 -14.75
N GLN A 98 -0.43 -7.91 -14.90
CA GLN A 98 0.01 -8.53 -16.15
C GLN A 98 -0.95 -9.61 -16.60
N ASP A 99 -1.37 -10.46 -15.67
CA ASP A 99 -2.25 -11.60 -15.91
C ASP A 99 -3.74 -11.23 -15.87
N TRP A 100 -4.07 -9.93 -15.67
CA TRP A 100 -5.46 -9.50 -15.58
C TRP A 100 -6.22 -9.84 -16.86
N PRO A 101 -7.34 -10.57 -16.76
CA PRO A 101 -8.10 -11.01 -17.94
C PRO A 101 -8.71 -9.84 -18.69
N GLU A 102 -9.01 -10.03 -19.96
CA GLU A 102 -9.75 -9.06 -20.75
C GLU A 102 -11.13 -8.80 -20.15
N SER A 103 -11.52 -7.54 -20.17
CA SER A 103 -12.77 -7.09 -19.59
C SER A 103 -13.93 -7.35 -20.53
N LYS A 104 -14.95 -8.11 -20.09
CA LYS A 104 -16.13 -8.48 -20.86
C LYS A 104 -17.38 -7.68 -20.47
N LYS A 105 -17.34 -6.96 -19.38
CA LYS A 105 -18.46 -6.19 -18.83
C LYS A 105 -17.96 -5.02 -17.99
N VAL A 106 -18.84 -4.05 -17.76
CA VAL A 106 -18.56 -2.84 -16.96
C VAL A 106 -17.93 -3.17 -15.60
N LYS A 107 -18.43 -4.20 -14.93
CA LYS A 107 -17.93 -4.58 -13.60
C LYS A 107 -16.47 -5.04 -13.62
N ASP A 108 -16.00 -5.66 -14.70
CA ASP A 108 -14.61 -6.09 -14.84
C ASP A 108 -13.70 -4.87 -14.95
N ILE A 109 -14.10 -3.86 -15.74
CA ILE A 109 -13.38 -2.58 -15.83
C ILE A 109 -13.40 -1.83 -14.49
N GLN A 110 -14.53 -1.80 -13.80
CA GLN A 110 -14.59 -1.17 -12.46
C GLN A 110 -13.62 -1.83 -11.48
N SER A 111 -13.53 -3.15 -11.49
CA SER A 111 -12.58 -3.89 -10.65
C SER A 111 -11.12 -3.60 -11.01
N PHE A 112 -10.83 -3.57 -12.31
CA PHE A 112 -9.49 -3.22 -12.82
C PHE A 112 -9.09 -1.79 -12.47
N LEU A 113 -9.97 -0.82 -12.71
CA LEU A 113 -9.73 0.58 -12.38
C LEU A 113 -9.62 0.80 -10.86
N GLY A 114 -10.43 0.09 -10.07
CA GLY A 114 -10.31 0.14 -8.60
C GLY A 114 -8.94 -0.31 -8.12
N PHE A 115 -8.42 -1.40 -8.67
CA PHE A 115 -7.08 -1.87 -8.39
C PHE A 115 -6.02 -0.87 -8.90
N ALA A 116 -6.12 -0.44 -10.15
CA ALA A 116 -5.19 0.49 -10.78
C ALA A 116 -5.12 1.84 -10.04
N ASN A 117 -6.26 2.36 -9.59
CA ASN A 117 -6.34 3.62 -8.87
C ASN A 117 -5.61 3.60 -7.51
N PHE A 118 -5.55 2.45 -6.84
CA PHE A 118 -4.78 2.31 -5.61
C PHE A 118 -3.28 2.55 -5.84
N TYR A 119 -2.76 2.13 -6.98
CA TYR A 119 -1.36 2.28 -7.36
C TYR A 119 -1.10 3.43 -8.35
N ARG A 120 -2.07 4.33 -8.58
CA ARG A 120 -1.99 5.41 -9.58
C ARG A 120 -0.77 6.33 -9.45
N GLN A 121 -0.24 6.48 -8.23
CA GLN A 121 0.93 7.31 -7.95
C GLN A 121 2.21 6.82 -8.66
N PHE A 122 2.26 5.56 -9.10
CA PHE A 122 3.38 5.00 -9.84
C PHE A 122 3.26 5.19 -11.35
N ILE A 123 2.14 5.72 -11.84
CA ILE A 123 1.88 5.82 -13.26
C ILE A 123 1.86 7.29 -13.69
N PHE A 124 2.79 7.62 -14.56
CA PHE A 124 2.81 8.93 -15.18
C PHE A 124 1.58 9.10 -16.10
N ASN A 125 0.94 10.27 -16.04
CA ASN A 125 -0.28 10.57 -16.79
C ASN A 125 -1.42 9.55 -16.64
N TYR A 126 -1.57 8.99 -15.44
CA TYR A 126 -2.60 8.00 -15.13
C TYR A 126 -4.00 8.40 -15.62
N LEU A 127 -4.40 9.65 -15.38
CA LEU A 127 -5.73 10.15 -15.72
C LEU A 127 -5.98 10.10 -17.24
N ASP A 128 -5.00 10.46 -18.04
CA ASP A 128 -5.12 10.48 -19.51
C ASP A 128 -5.29 9.06 -20.07
N ILE A 129 -4.64 8.07 -19.43
CA ILE A 129 -4.74 6.66 -19.82
C ILE A 129 -6.11 6.08 -19.48
N VAL A 130 -6.65 6.41 -18.30
CA VAL A 130 -7.87 5.75 -17.79
C VAL A 130 -9.17 6.44 -18.25
N ILE A 131 -9.12 7.61 -18.86
CA ILE A 131 -10.31 8.39 -19.21
C ILE A 131 -11.32 7.59 -20.06
N LEU A 132 -10.84 6.89 -21.08
CA LEU A 132 -11.67 6.06 -21.95
C LEU A 132 -12.31 4.88 -21.21
N LEU A 133 -11.54 4.22 -20.37
CA LEU A 133 -12.03 3.09 -19.55
C LEU A 133 -13.03 3.57 -18.49
N THR A 134 -12.78 4.72 -17.90
CA THR A 134 -13.70 5.33 -16.92
C THR A 134 -15.03 5.70 -17.56
N HIS A 135 -15.03 6.24 -18.79
CA HIS A 135 -16.23 6.57 -19.53
C HIS A 135 -17.15 5.35 -19.72
N LEU A 136 -16.60 4.16 -19.98
CA LEU A 136 -17.36 2.91 -20.08
C LEU A 136 -18.08 2.50 -18.79
N THR A 137 -17.72 3.07 -17.66
CA THR A 137 -18.33 2.76 -16.36
C THR A 137 -19.50 3.67 -16.01
N TRP A 138 -19.79 4.71 -16.84
CA TRP A 138 -20.87 5.64 -16.58
C TRP A 138 -22.24 5.01 -16.84
N LYS A 139 -23.20 5.46 -16.06
CA LYS A 139 -24.59 5.07 -16.23
C LYS A 139 -25.07 5.56 -17.60
N ASP A 140 -25.86 4.75 -18.27
CA ASP A 140 -26.46 5.07 -19.59
C ASP A 140 -25.48 5.05 -20.80
N ILE A 141 -24.23 4.63 -20.59
CA ILE A 141 -23.31 4.36 -21.70
C ILE A 141 -23.40 2.88 -22.09
N PRO A 142 -23.72 2.57 -23.36
CA PRO A 142 -23.75 1.19 -23.82
C PRO A 142 -22.34 0.57 -23.75
N TRP A 143 -22.26 -0.67 -23.31
CA TRP A 143 -21.00 -1.40 -23.26
C TRP A 143 -20.44 -1.60 -24.68
N LYS A 144 -19.37 -0.88 -24.99
CA LYS A 144 -18.64 -1.03 -26.25
C LYS A 144 -17.14 -0.96 -25.96
N PHE A 145 -16.53 -2.14 -25.86
CA PHE A 145 -15.11 -2.27 -25.66
C PHE A 145 -14.42 -2.36 -27.02
N ASP A 146 -14.05 -1.20 -27.56
CA ASP A 146 -13.42 -1.05 -28.87
C ASP A 146 -11.88 -1.10 -28.79
N SER A 147 -11.23 -0.96 -29.96
CA SER A 147 -9.75 -0.97 -30.04
C SER A 147 -9.12 0.12 -29.19
N SER A 148 -9.71 1.31 -29.11
CA SER A 148 -9.17 2.42 -28.30
C SER A 148 -9.21 2.08 -26.81
N CYS A 149 -10.26 1.42 -26.35
CA CYS A 149 -10.37 0.94 -24.98
C CYS A 149 -9.38 -0.20 -24.69
N GLN A 150 -9.19 -1.09 -25.67
CA GLN A 150 -8.18 -2.16 -25.58
C GLN A 150 -6.76 -1.58 -25.49
N ASP A 151 -6.47 -0.57 -26.28
CA ASP A 151 -5.17 0.13 -26.27
C ASP A 151 -4.94 0.84 -24.94
N ALA A 152 -5.95 1.51 -24.40
CA ALA A 152 -5.88 2.14 -23.09
C ALA A 152 -5.65 1.10 -21.96
N PHE A 153 -6.36 -0.03 -22.03
CA PHE A 153 -6.21 -1.14 -21.09
C PHE A 153 -4.80 -1.72 -21.12
N ASN A 154 -4.28 -2.00 -22.33
CA ASN A 154 -2.93 -2.53 -22.53
C ASN A 154 -1.85 -1.51 -22.13
N SER A 155 -2.07 -0.23 -22.44
CA SER A 155 -1.17 0.86 -22.04
C SER A 155 -1.08 0.99 -20.53
N LEU A 156 -2.20 0.84 -19.82
CA LEU A 156 -2.21 0.86 -18.37
C LEU A 156 -1.47 -0.35 -17.79
N LYS A 157 -1.70 -1.57 -18.30
CA LYS A 157 -0.93 -2.77 -17.91
C LYS A 157 0.57 -2.58 -18.14
N LYS A 158 0.95 -2.04 -19.28
CA LYS A 158 2.35 -1.76 -19.63
C LYS A 158 2.96 -0.70 -18.72
N ALA A 159 2.22 0.34 -18.38
CA ALA A 159 2.69 1.40 -17.47
C ALA A 159 3.08 0.84 -16.10
N PHE A 160 2.32 -0.12 -15.54
CA PHE A 160 2.66 -0.78 -14.29
C PHE A 160 3.95 -1.61 -14.36
N THR A 161 4.25 -2.18 -15.52
CA THR A 161 5.44 -3.04 -15.70
C THR A 161 6.70 -2.28 -16.03
N SER A 162 6.55 -1.07 -16.60
CA SER A 162 7.68 -0.24 -17.07
C SER A 162 8.06 0.90 -16.13
N THR A 163 7.31 1.08 -15.02
CA THR A 163 7.57 2.19 -14.10
C THR A 163 8.88 1.97 -13.35
N PRO A 164 9.87 2.86 -13.53
CA PRO A 164 11.09 2.79 -12.74
C PRO A 164 10.79 3.07 -11.27
N PRO A 165 11.57 2.53 -10.32
CA PRO A 165 11.38 2.67 -8.88
C PRO A 165 11.77 4.07 -8.38
N HIS A 166 11.11 5.15 -8.83
CA HIS A 166 11.55 6.53 -8.59
C HIS A 166 10.60 7.42 -7.79
N LEU A 167 9.54 6.89 -7.22
CA LEU A 167 8.78 7.68 -6.27
C LEU A 167 9.40 7.54 -4.89
N LEU A 168 10.14 8.57 -4.50
CA LEU A 168 10.56 8.78 -3.12
C LEU A 168 9.29 9.03 -2.28
N TRP A 169 8.73 7.98 -1.71
CA TRP A 169 7.76 8.17 -0.65
C TRP A 169 8.50 8.74 0.55
N ARG A 170 8.08 9.93 0.96
CA ARG A 170 8.53 10.53 2.22
C ARG A 170 7.33 10.58 3.14
N PRO A 171 7.36 9.94 4.31
CA PRO A 171 6.41 10.26 5.35
C PRO A 171 6.49 11.77 5.63
N PRO A 172 5.37 12.43 5.91
CA PRO A 172 5.31 13.89 6.09
C PRO A 172 6.26 14.44 7.16
N SER A 173 6.69 13.59 8.09
CA SER A 173 7.53 13.92 9.23
C SER A 173 9.05 13.76 9.00
N LEU A 174 9.46 13.12 7.89
CA LEU A 174 10.88 12.88 7.63
C LEU A 174 11.45 13.94 6.69
N GLY A 175 12.38 14.73 7.24
CA GLY A 175 13.29 15.57 6.47
C GLY A 175 14.18 14.75 5.50
N PRO A 176 15.18 15.35 4.85
CA PRO A 176 16.02 14.70 3.82
C PRO A 176 17.02 13.67 4.40
N CYS A 177 16.58 12.81 5.32
CA CYS A 177 17.41 11.82 5.97
C CYS A 177 17.17 10.41 5.42
N ASP A 178 18.23 9.64 5.30
CA ASP A 178 18.20 8.24 4.86
C ASP A 178 17.36 7.39 5.81
N LEU A 179 16.34 6.74 5.29
CA LEU A 179 15.55 5.74 6.01
C LEU A 179 16.45 4.53 6.29
N GLY A 180 17.01 4.46 7.52
CA GLY A 180 18.05 3.49 7.83
C GLY A 180 17.57 2.07 8.07
N SER A 181 16.36 1.86 8.63
CA SER A 181 15.89 0.53 9.04
C SER A 181 14.37 0.46 9.20
N PHE A 182 13.80 -0.67 8.83
CA PHE A 182 12.37 -0.96 8.95
C PHE A 182 12.13 -2.24 9.76
N SER A 183 11.03 -2.29 10.49
CA SER A 183 10.51 -3.50 11.12
C SER A 183 8.99 -3.54 11.03
N PRO A 184 8.40 -4.32 10.11
CA PRO A 184 6.98 -4.60 10.10
C PRO A 184 6.63 -5.61 11.17
N LEU A 185 5.53 -5.36 11.87
CA LEU A 185 4.88 -6.26 12.83
C LEU A 185 3.45 -6.55 12.36
N GLN A 186 3.01 -7.79 12.47
CA GLN A 186 1.65 -8.25 12.18
C GLN A 186 1.07 -9.07 13.32
#